data_b2d2e655303fdf67b121cb551f571f44
#
_entry.id   b2d2e655303fdf67b121cb551f571f44
#
_cell.length_a   1.000
_cell.length_b   1.000
_cell.length_c   1.000
_cell.angle_alpha   90.00
_cell.angle_beta   90.00
_cell.angle_gamma   90.00
#
_symmetry.space_group_name_H-M   'P 1'
#
loop_
_entity.id
_entity.type
_entity.pdbx_description
1 polymer ?
#
loop_
_entity_poly.entity_id
_entity_poly.type
_entity_poly.pdbx_seq_one_letter_code
_entity_poly.pdbx_strand_id
1 'polypeptide(L)'
;MNAVAMITGASRGIDRGIALELAKIGYDLIVNYAGNAVAARQTAADCLAAAQAAGRNVRVEVCQADIAKDADRRKLVEFAKTTLGRLDLLVNNAGVAPEVRADILEASEESFDRLITINLKGPYFLTQLAARWMIAQGQADIPPANYRPRIVTISSVSAYTASVNRGDYCLSKAGLSMLTALYAARLAEYGILVYELRPGIIGTDMTGPVKEKYDQLIEAGLTPIPRWGTPEDVGRAVAAIAQDLLPFSTGEVINVDGGFHLRRL
;
A
#
# COMPACT_ATOMS: atom_id res chain seq x y z
N MET A 1 8.18 -4.12 22.90
CA MET A 1 7.70 -3.11 21.92
C MET A 1 7.24 -3.89 20.69
N ASN A 2 6.01 -3.64 20.22
CA ASN A 2 5.48 -4.30 19.02
C ASN A 2 6.26 -3.88 17.77
N ALA A 3 6.18 -4.67 16.70
CA ALA A 3 6.61 -4.23 15.38
C ALA A 3 5.71 -3.09 14.89
N VAL A 4 6.26 -2.17 14.11
CA VAL A 4 5.56 -0.94 13.67
C VAL A 4 5.37 -0.94 12.17
N ALA A 5 4.14 -0.68 11.72
CA ALA A 5 3.81 -0.47 10.32
C ALA A 5 3.36 0.98 10.05
N MET A 6 3.90 1.57 8.99
CA MET A 6 3.43 2.83 8.43
C MET A 6 2.64 2.56 7.16
N ILE A 7 1.37 3.00 7.11
CA ILE A 7 0.49 2.76 5.97
C ILE A 7 0.06 4.11 5.40
N THR A 8 0.39 4.36 4.14
CA THR A 8 0.02 5.63 3.49
C THR A 8 -1.38 5.57 2.90
N GLY A 9 -2.14 6.67 3.08
CA GLY A 9 -3.51 6.79 2.58
C GLY A 9 -4.56 6.05 3.42
N ALA A 10 -4.25 5.60 4.63
CA ALA A 10 -4.97 4.58 5.40
C ALA A 10 -6.34 5.02 5.99
N SER A 11 -7.02 5.98 5.38
CA SER A 11 -8.31 6.46 5.87
C SER A 11 -9.54 5.64 5.41
N ARG A 12 -9.44 4.88 4.31
CA ARG A 12 -10.57 4.11 3.73
C ARG A 12 -10.07 3.08 2.70
N GLY A 13 -10.99 2.20 2.23
CA GLY A 13 -10.70 1.28 1.14
C GLY A 13 -9.67 0.21 1.49
N ILE A 14 -8.78 -0.09 0.56
CA ILE A 14 -7.74 -1.12 0.69
C ILE A 14 -6.86 -0.86 1.92
N ASP A 15 -6.48 0.37 2.13
CA ASP A 15 -5.58 0.81 3.19
C ASP A 15 -6.14 0.54 4.57
N ARG A 16 -7.45 0.81 4.76
CA ARG A 16 -8.16 0.47 5.99
C ARG A 16 -8.17 -1.06 6.20
N GLY A 17 -8.42 -1.84 5.15
CA GLY A 17 -8.34 -3.31 5.23
C GLY A 17 -6.96 -3.80 5.63
N ILE A 18 -5.89 -3.23 5.07
CA ILE A 18 -4.51 -3.53 5.45
C ILE A 18 -4.25 -3.17 6.91
N ALA A 19 -4.66 -1.97 7.36
CA ALA A 19 -4.46 -1.52 8.73
C ALA A 19 -5.15 -2.46 9.75
N LEU A 20 -6.38 -2.89 9.47
CA LEU A 20 -7.14 -3.82 10.31
C LEU A 20 -6.43 -5.18 10.43
N GLU A 21 -5.97 -5.76 9.31
CA GLU A 21 -5.30 -7.07 9.35
C GLU A 21 -3.95 -6.99 10.08
N LEU A 22 -3.19 -5.90 9.92
CA LEU A 22 -1.95 -5.68 10.67
C LEU A 22 -2.18 -5.48 12.17
N ALA A 23 -3.24 -4.77 12.55
CA ALA A 23 -3.63 -4.61 13.96
C ALA A 23 -3.97 -5.98 14.61
N LYS A 24 -4.72 -6.83 13.91
CA LYS A 24 -5.08 -8.19 14.39
C LYS A 24 -3.86 -9.07 14.68
N ILE A 25 -2.76 -8.89 13.96
CA ILE A 25 -1.51 -9.63 14.18
C ILE A 25 -0.54 -8.93 15.15
N GLY A 26 -0.93 -7.77 15.72
CA GLY A 26 -0.21 -7.10 16.80
C GLY A 26 0.81 -6.06 16.38
N TYR A 27 0.69 -5.47 15.20
CA TYR A 27 1.49 -4.32 14.80
C TYR A 27 0.98 -3.02 15.42
N ASP A 28 1.89 -2.20 15.94
CA ASP A 28 1.62 -0.78 16.19
C ASP A 28 1.56 -0.05 14.83
N LEU A 29 0.65 0.91 14.67
CA LEU A 29 0.35 1.49 13.36
C LEU A 29 0.55 3.00 13.32
N ILE A 30 1.13 3.49 12.22
CA ILE A 30 0.99 4.86 11.75
C ILE A 30 -0.02 4.88 10.60
N VAL A 31 -1.20 5.42 10.87
CA VAL A 31 -2.28 5.63 9.89
C VAL A 31 -2.08 7.00 9.26
N ASN A 32 -1.50 7.05 8.07
CA ASN A 32 -1.31 8.31 7.35
C ASN A 32 -2.53 8.66 6.49
N TYR A 33 -2.86 9.95 6.43
CA TYR A 33 -3.88 10.51 5.55
C TYR A 33 -3.48 11.89 5.03
N ALA A 34 -4.00 12.30 3.87
CA ALA A 34 -3.79 13.63 3.33
C ALA A 34 -4.88 14.63 3.73
N GLY A 35 -6.17 14.29 3.54
CA GLY A 35 -7.28 15.23 3.72
C GLY A 35 -8.38 14.79 4.69
N ASN A 36 -8.72 13.50 4.79
CA ASN A 36 -9.88 13.06 5.56
C ASN A 36 -9.50 12.59 6.98
N ALA A 37 -9.41 13.54 7.91
CA ALA A 37 -9.07 13.29 9.30
C ALA A 37 -10.14 12.46 10.05
N VAL A 38 -11.41 12.62 9.71
CA VAL A 38 -12.50 11.86 10.36
C VAL A 38 -12.40 10.38 10.04
N ALA A 39 -12.26 10.06 8.75
CA ALA A 39 -12.11 8.67 8.31
C ALA A 39 -10.82 8.03 8.85
N ALA A 40 -9.71 8.78 8.94
CA ALA A 40 -8.46 8.28 9.50
C ALA A 40 -8.58 7.95 10.99
N ARG A 41 -9.24 8.81 11.79
CA ARG A 41 -9.53 8.53 13.20
C ARG A 41 -10.48 7.34 13.37
N GLN A 42 -11.49 7.21 12.52
CA GLN A 42 -12.36 6.04 12.53
C GLN A 42 -11.58 4.75 12.25
N THR A 43 -10.72 4.76 11.23
CA THR A 43 -9.84 3.61 10.94
C THR A 43 -8.96 3.26 12.15
N ALA A 44 -8.41 4.26 12.84
CA ALA A 44 -7.60 4.01 14.04
C ALA A 44 -8.42 3.35 15.16
N ALA A 45 -9.64 3.84 15.41
CA ALA A 45 -10.54 3.24 16.40
C ALA A 45 -10.92 1.79 16.04
N ASP A 46 -11.21 1.53 14.76
CA ASP A 46 -11.54 0.19 14.26
C ASP A 46 -10.35 -0.77 14.38
N CYS A 47 -9.11 -0.28 14.15
CA CYS A 47 -7.88 -1.06 14.33
C CYS A 47 -7.67 -1.46 15.80
N LEU A 48 -7.90 -0.53 16.73
CA LEU A 48 -7.82 -0.82 18.17
C LEU A 48 -8.84 -1.88 18.59
N ALA A 49 -10.09 -1.75 18.13
CA ALA A 49 -11.14 -2.73 18.40
C ALA A 49 -10.82 -4.11 17.80
N ALA A 50 -10.32 -4.15 16.55
CA ALA A 50 -9.93 -5.39 15.88
C ALA A 50 -8.76 -6.09 16.58
N ALA A 51 -7.76 -5.33 17.03
CA ALA A 51 -6.63 -5.86 17.80
C ALA A 51 -7.11 -6.43 19.14
N GLN A 52 -7.95 -5.71 19.88
CA GLN A 52 -8.53 -6.18 21.15
C GLN A 52 -9.33 -7.47 20.96
N ALA A 53 -10.16 -7.56 19.93
CA ALA A 53 -10.92 -8.77 19.60
C ALA A 53 -10.01 -9.96 19.27
N ALA A 54 -8.82 -9.71 18.74
CA ALA A 54 -7.79 -10.71 18.47
C ALA A 54 -6.85 -10.98 19.67
N GLY A 55 -7.12 -10.42 20.86
CA GLY A 55 -6.29 -10.57 22.06
C GLY A 55 -4.95 -9.86 21.96
N ARG A 56 -4.84 -8.81 21.14
CA ARG A 56 -3.65 -8.00 20.95
C ARG A 56 -3.79 -6.62 21.58
N ASN A 57 -2.68 -6.08 22.06
CA ASN A 57 -2.59 -4.70 22.54
C ASN A 57 -1.64 -3.93 21.64
N VAL A 58 -2.17 -2.95 20.91
CA VAL A 58 -1.44 -2.16 19.92
C VAL A 58 -1.65 -0.67 20.13
N ARG A 59 -0.70 0.14 19.64
CA ARG A 59 -0.86 1.59 19.52
C ARG A 59 -1.20 1.92 18.08
N VAL A 60 -2.11 2.85 17.87
CA VAL A 60 -2.51 3.34 16.55
C VAL A 60 -2.47 4.85 16.55
N GLU A 61 -1.54 5.41 15.82
CA GLU A 61 -1.31 6.84 15.74
C GLU A 61 -1.68 7.38 14.35
N VAL A 62 -2.28 8.55 14.32
CA VAL A 62 -2.79 9.15 13.08
C VAL A 62 -1.90 10.33 12.70
N CYS A 63 -1.39 10.36 11.47
CA CYS A 63 -0.53 11.43 10.99
C CYS A 63 -1.03 12.03 9.68
N GLN A 64 -1.34 13.33 9.68
CA GLN A 64 -1.65 14.06 8.46
C GLN A 64 -0.37 14.42 7.72
N ALA A 65 -0.23 13.88 6.50
CA ALA A 65 0.85 14.21 5.58
C ALA A 65 0.44 13.87 4.14
N ASP A 66 0.67 14.80 3.23
CA ASP A 66 0.49 14.60 1.79
C ASP A 66 1.81 14.09 1.19
N ILE A 67 1.85 12.82 0.82
CA ILE A 67 3.08 12.20 0.29
C ILE A 67 3.57 12.81 -1.03
N ALA A 68 2.75 13.59 -1.72
CA ALA A 68 3.18 14.36 -2.87
C ALA A 68 4.22 15.43 -2.51
N LYS A 69 4.20 15.94 -1.25
CA LYS A 69 5.04 17.02 -0.75
C LYS A 69 6.26 16.52 0.01
N ASP A 70 7.45 17.03 -0.29
CA ASP A 70 8.69 16.61 0.38
C ASP A 70 8.66 16.87 1.88
N ALA A 71 8.24 18.06 2.30
CA ALA A 71 8.16 18.43 3.71
C ALA A 71 7.24 17.48 4.50
N ASP A 72 6.12 17.06 3.90
CA ASP A 72 5.17 16.17 4.53
C ASP A 72 5.70 14.72 4.63
N ARG A 73 6.45 14.23 3.62
CA ARG A 73 7.12 12.93 3.70
C ARG A 73 8.16 12.90 4.83
N ARG A 74 8.95 13.96 4.99
CA ARG A 74 9.91 14.10 6.11
C ARG A 74 9.20 14.15 7.45
N LYS A 75 8.13 14.96 7.55
CA LYS A 75 7.28 15.04 8.73
C LYS A 75 6.72 13.68 9.12
N LEU A 76 6.22 12.89 8.15
CA LEU A 76 5.65 11.57 8.40
C LEU A 76 6.68 10.59 8.98
N VAL A 77 7.88 10.55 8.41
CA VAL A 77 8.96 9.68 8.93
C VAL A 77 9.42 10.15 10.31
N GLU A 78 9.57 11.45 10.52
CA GLU A 78 9.96 11.99 11.82
C GLU A 78 8.89 11.76 12.90
N PHE A 79 7.63 11.90 12.54
CA PHE A 79 6.51 11.56 13.43
C PHE A 79 6.58 10.08 13.87
N ALA A 80 6.83 9.15 12.94
CA ALA A 80 6.97 7.74 13.29
C ALA A 80 8.16 7.48 14.22
N LYS A 81 9.30 8.15 13.98
CA LYS A 81 10.50 8.06 14.84
C LYS A 81 10.23 8.52 16.26
N THR A 82 9.62 9.69 16.40
CA THR A 82 9.40 10.31 17.72
C THR A 82 8.28 9.63 18.51
N THR A 83 7.27 9.08 17.83
CA THR A 83 6.07 8.53 18.48
C THR A 83 6.20 7.03 18.78
N LEU A 84 6.69 6.24 17.82
CA LEU A 84 6.76 4.78 17.93
C LEU A 84 8.20 4.24 18.00
N GLY A 85 9.20 5.02 17.59
CA GLY A 85 10.63 4.73 17.79
C GLY A 85 11.21 3.64 16.89
N ARG A 86 10.39 2.97 16.05
CA ARG A 86 10.84 1.94 15.10
C ARG A 86 9.95 1.90 13.87
N LEU A 87 10.44 1.28 12.81
CA LEU A 87 9.67 0.99 11.61
C LEU A 87 10.09 -0.37 11.05
N ASP A 88 9.15 -1.30 11.00
CA ASP A 88 9.35 -2.66 10.51
C ASP A 88 8.69 -2.87 9.14
N LEU A 89 7.60 -2.14 8.87
CA LEU A 89 6.86 -2.28 7.62
C LEU A 89 6.46 -0.91 7.09
N LEU A 90 6.84 -0.61 5.84
CA LEU A 90 6.26 0.48 5.07
C LEU A 90 5.27 -0.10 4.05
N VAL A 91 4.03 0.39 4.06
CA VAL A 91 3.03 0.09 3.03
C VAL A 91 2.77 1.35 2.21
N ASN A 92 3.30 1.38 0.99
CA ASN A 92 3.02 2.40 -0.01
C ASN A 92 1.70 2.06 -0.71
N ASN A 93 0.58 2.60 -0.22
CA ASN A 93 -0.72 2.37 -0.82
C ASN A 93 -1.38 3.67 -1.30
N ALA A 94 -1.10 4.83 -0.68
CA ALA A 94 -1.68 6.11 -1.09
C ALA A 94 -1.59 6.31 -2.60
N GLY A 95 -2.74 6.59 -3.20
CA GLY A 95 -2.85 6.82 -4.64
C GLY A 95 -4.23 7.33 -5.01
N VAL A 96 -4.30 7.94 -6.18
CA VAL A 96 -5.53 8.52 -6.73
C VAL A 96 -5.77 8.00 -8.13
N ALA A 97 -7.05 7.96 -8.54
CA ALA A 97 -7.46 7.78 -9.92
C ALA A 97 -7.47 9.14 -10.65
N PRO A 98 -7.49 9.17 -11.98
CA PRO A 98 -7.74 10.41 -12.71
C PRO A 98 -9.13 10.95 -12.35
N GLU A 99 -9.26 12.26 -12.24
CA GLU A 99 -10.54 12.91 -11.95
C GLU A 99 -11.51 12.75 -13.13
N VAL A 100 -10.96 12.88 -14.33
CA VAL A 100 -11.67 12.61 -15.57
C VAL A 100 -10.97 11.46 -16.28
N ARG A 101 -11.73 10.44 -16.65
CA ARG A 101 -11.21 9.34 -17.49
C ARG A 101 -11.23 9.79 -18.95
N ALA A 102 -10.16 10.40 -19.37
CA ALA A 102 -9.96 10.87 -20.74
C ALA A 102 -9.27 9.80 -21.60
N ASP A 103 -9.60 9.76 -22.88
CA ASP A 103 -8.82 9.00 -23.85
C ASP A 103 -7.35 9.46 -23.83
N ILE A 104 -6.42 8.57 -24.12
CA ILE A 104 -4.99 8.87 -24.10
C ILE A 104 -4.61 10.01 -25.07
N LEU A 105 -5.40 10.23 -26.12
CA LEU A 105 -5.20 11.32 -27.07
C LEU A 105 -5.71 12.67 -26.55
N GLU A 106 -6.51 12.66 -25.45
CA GLU A 106 -7.17 13.86 -24.88
C GLU A 106 -6.76 14.11 -23.40
N ALA A 107 -5.96 13.21 -22.82
CA ALA A 107 -5.54 13.34 -21.43
C ALA A 107 -4.63 14.57 -21.24
N SER A 108 -4.88 15.37 -20.19
CA SER A 108 -4.12 16.60 -19.95
C SER A 108 -2.81 16.33 -19.20
N GLU A 109 -1.84 17.24 -19.36
CA GLU A 109 -0.57 17.21 -18.62
C GLU A 109 -0.80 17.36 -17.11
N GLU A 110 -1.80 18.14 -16.67
CA GLU A 110 -2.13 18.31 -15.25
C GLU A 110 -2.59 16.98 -14.61
N SER A 111 -3.39 16.18 -15.34
CA SER A 111 -3.79 14.83 -14.88
C SER A 111 -2.57 13.94 -14.76
N PHE A 112 -1.72 13.94 -15.76
CA PHE A 112 -0.48 13.17 -15.78
C PHE A 112 0.44 13.55 -14.62
N ASP A 113 0.75 14.83 -14.45
CA ASP A 113 1.63 15.34 -13.40
C ASP A 113 1.08 15.03 -12.01
N ARG A 114 -0.23 15.21 -11.81
CA ARG A 114 -0.88 14.89 -10.56
C ARG A 114 -0.73 13.41 -10.21
N LEU A 115 -1.01 12.51 -11.16
CA LEU A 115 -0.94 11.07 -10.94
C LEU A 115 0.49 10.59 -10.73
N ILE A 116 1.44 11.04 -11.53
CA ILE A 116 2.86 10.71 -11.35
C ILE A 116 3.37 11.24 -10.00
N THR A 117 3.00 12.47 -9.64
CA THR A 117 3.44 13.07 -8.38
C THR A 117 2.92 12.31 -7.15
N ILE A 118 1.65 11.96 -7.13
CA ILE A 118 1.04 11.28 -5.98
C ILE A 118 1.36 9.78 -6.00
N ASN A 119 1.11 9.10 -7.13
CA ASN A 119 1.14 7.65 -7.20
C ASN A 119 2.54 7.06 -7.33
N LEU A 120 3.52 7.81 -7.85
CA LEU A 120 4.86 7.30 -8.13
C LEU A 120 5.97 8.09 -7.41
N LYS A 121 6.05 9.40 -7.62
CA LYS A 121 7.09 10.25 -7.01
C LYS A 121 6.99 10.24 -5.47
N GLY A 122 5.78 10.33 -4.94
CA GLY A 122 5.52 10.26 -3.50
C GLY A 122 6.06 8.98 -2.87
N PRO A 123 5.61 7.79 -3.30
CA PRO A 123 6.14 6.50 -2.83
C PRO A 123 7.64 6.34 -3.03
N TYR A 124 8.20 6.78 -4.17
CA TYR A 124 9.63 6.68 -4.44
C TYR A 124 10.46 7.37 -3.35
N PHE A 125 10.18 8.64 -3.07
CA PHE A 125 10.95 9.40 -2.08
C PHE A 125 10.60 9.07 -0.63
N LEU A 126 9.35 8.68 -0.34
CA LEU A 126 9.02 8.19 1.00
C LEU A 126 9.76 6.89 1.29
N THR A 127 9.81 5.97 0.32
CA THR A 127 10.58 4.72 0.45
C THR A 127 12.06 5.02 0.69
N GLN A 128 12.64 6.02 0.01
CA GLN A 128 14.03 6.41 0.25
C GLN A 128 14.28 6.87 1.69
N LEU A 129 13.39 7.69 2.25
CA LEU A 129 13.48 8.17 3.63
C LEU A 129 13.30 7.03 4.64
N ALA A 130 12.30 6.20 4.43
CA ALA A 130 12.00 5.06 5.30
C ALA A 130 13.14 4.01 5.27
N ALA A 131 13.63 3.67 4.07
CA ALA A 131 14.73 2.71 3.90
C ALA A 131 16.01 3.16 4.59
N ARG A 132 16.38 4.44 4.50
CA ARG A 132 17.53 4.98 5.24
C ARG A 132 17.37 4.80 6.75
N TRP A 133 16.18 5.01 7.28
CA TRP A 133 15.92 4.79 8.69
C TRP A 133 15.91 3.31 9.04
N MET A 134 15.29 2.45 8.22
CA MET A 134 15.32 0.99 8.41
C MET A 134 16.75 0.45 8.44
N ILE A 135 17.63 0.91 7.53
CA ILE A 135 19.05 0.54 7.52
C ILE A 135 19.73 0.96 8.83
N ALA A 136 19.53 2.22 9.25
CA ALA A 136 20.12 2.73 10.49
C ALA A 136 19.66 1.93 11.73
N GLN A 137 18.40 1.50 11.78
CA GLN A 137 17.88 0.65 12.85
C GLN A 137 18.53 -0.74 12.85
N GLY A 138 18.72 -1.35 11.68
CA GLY A 138 19.34 -2.66 11.54
C GLY A 138 20.84 -2.66 11.85
N GLN A 139 21.51 -1.53 11.67
CA GLN A 139 22.94 -1.32 11.91
C GLN A 139 23.26 -0.70 13.29
N ALA A 140 22.25 -0.45 14.13
CA ALA A 140 22.46 0.05 15.48
C ALA A 140 23.18 -0.99 16.35
N ASP A 141 23.94 -0.55 17.37
CA ASP A 141 24.62 -1.43 18.33
C ASP A 141 23.66 -2.41 19.00
N ILE A 142 22.41 -1.96 19.21
CA ILE A 142 21.29 -2.79 19.71
C ILE A 142 20.11 -2.61 18.76
N PRO A 143 20.00 -3.47 17.73
CA PRO A 143 18.86 -3.41 16.82
C PRO A 143 17.53 -3.75 17.54
N PRO A 144 16.38 -3.29 17.04
CA PRO A 144 15.10 -3.68 17.61
C PRO A 144 14.95 -5.21 17.65
N ALA A 145 14.41 -5.74 18.73
CA ALA A 145 14.19 -7.19 18.86
C ALA A 145 13.31 -7.72 17.72
N ASN A 146 13.70 -8.86 17.15
CA ASN A 146 13.00 -9.51 16.01
C ASN A 146 12.83 -8.59 14.79
N TYR A 147 13.81 -7.72 14.54
CA TYR A 147 13.75 -6.76 13.44
C TYR A 147 13.82 -7.47 12.08
N ARG A 148 12.75 -7.36 11.31
CA ARG A 148 12.61 -7.93 9.96
C ARG A 148 11.95 -6.88 9.07
N PRO A 149 12.71 -5.88 8.59
CA PRO A 149 12.14 -4.76 7.85
C PRO A 149 11.64 -5.16 6.47
N ARG A 150 10.47 -4.64 6.08
CA ARG A 150 9.84 -4.90 4.80
C ARG A 150 9.21 -3.64 4.21
N ILE A 151 9.11 -3.62 2.90
CA ILE A 151 8.42 -2.58 2.15
C ILE A 151 7.43 -3.27 1.21
N VAL A 152 6.18 -2.85 1.26
CA VAL A 152 5.12 -3.35 0.38
C VAL A 152 4.56 -2.20 -0.42
N THR A 153 4.53 -2.35 -1.75
CA THR A 153 3.96 -1.38 -2.67
C THR A 153 2.65 -1.91 -3.25
N ILE A 154 1.57 -1.15 -3.09
CA ILE A 154 0.27 -1.51 -3.65
C ILE A 154 0.12 -0.85 -5.01
N SER A 155 0.36 -1.63 -6.05
CA SER A 155 0.19 -1.17 -7.43
C SER A 155 -1.24 -1.42 -7.95
N SER A 156 -1.44 -2.23 -8.97
CA SER A 156 -2.75 -2.58 -9.56
C SER A 156 -2.55 -3.57 -10.70
N VAL A 157 -3.58 -4.27 -11.11
CA VAL A 157 -3.65 -4.90 -12.44
C VAL A 157 -3.36 -3.91 -13.58
N SER A 158 -3.60 -2.62 -13.36
CA SER A 158 -3.26 -1.56 -14.32
C SER A 158 -1.75 -1.35 -14.51
N ALA A 159 -0.90 -2.00 -13.73
CA ALA A 159 0.56 -1.98 -13.95
C ALA A 159 0.97 -2.76 -15.21
N TYR A 160 0.16 -3.67 -15.70
CA TYR A 160 0.42 -4.50 -16.89
C TYR A 160 -0.74 -4.59 -17.88
N THR A 161 -1.92 -4.07 -17.51
CA THR A 161 -3.11 -4.06 -18.40
C THR A 161 -3.30 -2.68 -19.00
N ALA A 162 -3.44 -2.61 -20.33
CA ALA A 162 -3.71 -1.35 -21.02
C ALA A 162 -5.16 -0.90 -20.80
N SER A 163 -5.32 0.38 -20.48
CA SER A 163 -6.64 1.05 -20.43
C SER A 163 -6.50 2.43 -21.03
N VAL A 164 -6.94 2.57 -22.27
CA VAL A 164 -6.75 3.79 -23.10
C VAL A 164 -7.39 5.05 -22.49
N ASN A 165 -8.39 4.89 -21.63
CA ASN A 165 -9.09 6.00 -20.99
C ASN A 165 -8.55 6.33 -19.58
N ARG A 166 -7.34 5.90 -19.24
CA ARG A 166 -6.59 6.22 -18.01
C ARG A 166 -5.11 5.85 -18.16
N GLY A 167 -4.50 6.23 -19.27
CA GLY A 167 -3.12 5.92 -19.60
C GLY A 167 -2.13 6.43 -18.55
N ASP A 168 -2.33 7.63 -18.06
CA ASP A 168 -1.58 8.27 -16.98
C ASP A 168 -1.57 7.43 -15.67
N TYR A 169 -2.73 6.89 -15.28
CA TYR A 169 -2.83 5.97 -14.14
C TYR A 169 -2.07 4.66 -14.40
N CYS A 170 -2.22 4.07 -15.58
CA CYS A 170 -1.50 2.85 -15.95
C CYS A 170 0.02 3.05 -15.88
N LEU A 171 0.52 4.17 -16.40
CA LEU A 171 1.93 4.53 -16.33
C LEU A 171 2.41 4.70 -14.88
N SER A 172 1.63 5.39 -14.05
CA SER A 172 1.96 5.54 -12.62
C SER A 172 2.06 4.20 -11.89
N LYS A 173 1.15 3.26 -12.19
CA LYS A 173 1.13 1.92 -11.58
C LYS A 173 2.22 0.99 -12.15
N ALA A 174 2.53 1.08 -13.42
CA ALA A 174 3.67 0.39 -14.02
C ALA A 174 5.01 0.87 -13.43
N GLY A 175 5.15 2.18 -13.18
CA GLY A 175 6.30 2.75 -12.49
C GLY A 175 6.52 2.18 -11.07
N LEU A 176 5.45 1.83 -10.35
CA LEU A 176 5.56 1.20 -9.03
C LEU A 176 6.15 -0.22 -9.10
N SER A 177 5.93 -0.95 -10.19
CA SER A 177 6.58 -2.26 -10.39
C SER A 177 8.10 -2.11 -10.53
N MET A 178 8.55 -1.14 -11.32
CA MET A 178 9.98 -0.85 -11.44
C MET A 178 10.57 -0.31 -10.12
N LEU A 179 9.83 0.52 -9.38
CA LEU A 179 10.22 0.99 -8.05
C LEU A 179 10.47 -0.20 -7.11
N THR A 180 9.56 -1.19 -7.09
CA THR A 180 9.71 -2.40 -6.28
C THR A 180 10.98 -3.16 -6.66
N ALA A 181 11.23 -3.40 -7.93
CA ALA A 181 12.43 -4.10 -8.40
C ALA A 181 13.74 -3.36 -8.01
N LEU A 182 13.78 -2.04 -8.20
CA LEU A 182 14.95 -1.22 -7.88
C LEU A 182 15.26 -1.24 -6.38
N TYR A 183 14.24 -1.06 -5.52
CA TYR A 183 14.44 -1.10 -4.08
C TYR A 183 14.72 -2.51 -3.56
N ALA A 184 14.13 -3.55 -4.15
CA ALA A 184 14.44 -4.93 -3.80
C ALA A 184 15.93 -5.25 -4.07
N ALA A 185 16.42 -4.93 -5.25
CA ALA A 185 17.82 -5.14 -5.62
C ALA A 185 18.77 -4.34 -4.71
N ARG A 186 18.43 -3.07 -4.39
CA ARG A 186 19.30 -2.18 -3.60
C ARG A 186 19.30 -2.51 -2.11
N LEU A 187 18.21 -3.03 -1.57
CA LEU A 187 18.04 -3.17 -0.13
C LEU A 187 18.29 -4.59 0.40
N ALA A 188 18.45 -5.57 -0.49
CA ALA A 188 18.70 -6.96 -0.11
C ALA A 188 19.93 -7.14 0.78
N GLU A 189 21.00 -6.40 0.54
CA GLU A 189 22.24 -6.43 1.35
C GLU A 189 22.03 -6.00 2.81
N TYR A 190 20.94 -5.24 3.09
CA TYR A 190 20.55 -4.82 4.43
C TYR A 190 19.47 -5.72 5.06
N GLY A 191 19.10 -6.82 4.40
CA GLY A 191 18.04 -7.72 4.87
C GLY A 191 16.64 -7.10 4.81
N ILE A 192 16.43 -6.03 4.03
CA ILE A 192 15.12 -5.39 3.82
C ILE A 192 14.47 -6.01 2.58
N LEU A 193 13.36 -6.71 2.79
CA LEU A 193 12.61 -7.35 1.71
C LEU A 193 11.56 -6.40 1.14
N VAL A 194 11.41 -6.39 -0.19
CA VAL A 194 10.51 -5.48 -0.89
C VAL A 194 9.56 -6.28 -1.79
N TYR A 195 8.26 -5.96 -1.72
CA TYR A 195 7.20 -6.69 -2.42
C TYR A 195 6.26 -5.75 -3.15
N GLU A 196 5.64 -6.23 -4.21
CA GLU A 196 4.53 -5.59 -4.89
C GLU A 196 3.25 -6.43 -4.72
N LEU A 197 2.16 -5.80 -4.32
CA LEU A 197 0.83 -6.38 -4.45
C LEU A 197 0.08 -5.71 -5.59
N ARG A 198 -0.54 -6.53 -6.45
CA ARG A 198 -1.40 -6.10 -7.56
C ARG A 198 -2.86 -6.45 -7.26
N PRO A 199 -3.61 -5.55 -6.61
CA PRO A 199 -5.04 -5.75 -6.46
C PRO A 199 -5.75 -5.74 -7.82
N GLY A 200 -6.74 -6.63 -7.96
CA GLY A 200 -7.66 -6.64 -9.08
C GLY A 200 -8.85 -5.71 -8.85
N ILE A 201 -10.05 -6.25 -9.02
CA ILE A 201 -11.31 -5.54 -8.85
C ILE A 201 -11.74 -5.66 -7.39
N ILE A 202 -11.39 -4.66 -6.58
CA ILE A 202 -11.67 -4.62 -5.15
C ILE A 202 -12.85 -3.67 -4.88
N GLY A 203 -13.81 -4.11 -4.07
CA GLY A 203 -14.95 -3.31 -3.65
C GLY A 203 -14.52 -2.20 -2.69
N THR A 204 -14.51 -0.96 -3.19
CA THR A 204 -14.16 0.26 -2.46
C THR A 204 -14.98 1.43 -2.97
N ASP A 205 -14.95 2.58 -2.28
CA ASP A 205 -15.60 3.81 -2.76
C ASP A 205 -15.09 4.22 -4.15
N MET A 206 -13.83 3.98 -4.46
CA MET A 206 -13.21 4.30 -5.76
C MET A 206 -13.82 3.49 -6.90
N THR A 207 -14.29 2.28 -6.64
CA THR A 207 -14.89 1.38 -7.63
C THR A 207 -16.41 1.47 -7.69
N GLY A 208 -17.05 2.18 -6.75
CA GLY A 208 -18.49 2.39 -6.69
C GLY A 208 -19.12 2.86 -8.02
N PRO A 209 -18.56 3.88 -8.69
CA PRO A 209 -19.11 4.40 -9.96
C PRO A 209 -19.10 3.41 -11.13
N VAL A 210 -18.35 2.33 -11.03
CA VAL A 210 -18.21 1.30 -12.09
C VAL A 210 -18.73 -0.08 -11.66
N LYS A 211 -19.48 -0.11 -10.54
CA LYS A 211 -19.89 -1.36 -9.91
C LYS A 211 -20.71 -2.24 -10.85
N GLU A 212 -21.79 -1.71 -11.42
CA GLU A 212 -22.69 -2.46 -12.31
C GLU A 212 -21.95 -3.08 -13.51
N LYS A 213 -21.03 -2.31 -14.11
CA LYS A 213 -20.20 -2.82 -15.22
C LYS A 213 -19.38 -4.03 -14.79
N TYR A 214 -18.73 -3.97 -13.62
CA TYR A 214 -17.89 -5.06 -13.16
C TYR A 214 -18.70 -6.23 -12.59
N ASP A 215 -19.90 -6.01 -12.06
CA ASP A 215 -20.81 -7.10 -11.68
C ASP A 215 -21.08 -8.00 -12.89
N GLN A 216 -21.47 -7.39 -14.02
CA GLN A 216 -21.72 -8.12 -15.27
C GLN A 216 -20.48 -8.82 -15.82
N LEU A 217 -19.32 -8.16 -15.78
CA LEU A 217 -18.07 -8.76 -16.27
C LEU A 217 -17.60 -9.93 -15.40
N ILE A 218 -17.74 -9.84 -14.09
CA ILE A 218 -17.38 -10.91 -13.15
C ILE A 218 -18.31 -12.11 -13.36
N GLU A 219 -19.62 -11.86 -13.50
CA GLU A 219 -20.61 -12.90 -13.82
C GLU A 219 -20.31 -13.57 -15.17
N ALA A 220 -19.86 -12.80 -16.15
CA ALA A 220 -19.42 -13.30 -17.46
C ALA A 220 -18.04 -13.99 -17.42
N GLY A 221 -17.44 -14.15 -16.24
CA GLY A 221 -16.20 -14.89 -16.05
C GLY A 221 -14.93 -14.06 -16.25
N LEU A 222 -14.94 -12.75 -16.04
CA LEU A 222 -13.74 -11.89 -16.10
C LEU A 222 -12.64 -12.40 -15.17
N THR A 223 -13.01 -12.90 -14.01
CA THR A 223 -12.08 -13.49 -13.04
C THR A 223 -12.42 -14.95 -12.76
N PRO A 224 -11.46 -15.87 -12.67
CA PRO A 224 -11.68 -17.26 -12.26
C PRO A 224 -12.40 -17.39 -10.91
N ILE A 225 -12.07 -16.54 -9.93
CA ILE A 225 -12.82 -16.43 -8.68
C ILE A 225 -13.97 -15.44 -8.93
N PRO A 226 -15.25 -15.92 -9.03
CA PRO A 226 -16.35 -15.10 -9.54
C PRO A 226 -16.95 -14.19 -8.45
N ARG A 227 -16.13 -13.33 -7.86
CA ARG A 227 -16.54 -12.32 -6.89
C ARG A 227 -15.64 -11.09 -6.93
N TRP A 228 -16.14 -10.01 -6.39
CA TRP A 228 -15.30 -8.88 -6.02
C TRP A 228 -14.27 -9.31 -4.97
N GLY A 229 -13.05 -8.79 -5.10
CA GLY A 229 -12.12 -8.79 -3.99
C GLY A 229 -12.56 -7.80 -2.91
N THR A 230 -12.10 -8.03 -1.69
CA THR A 230 -12.37 -7.14 -0.56
C THR A 230 -11.08 -6.46 -0.08
N PRO A 231 -11.15 -5.33 0.63
CA PRO A 231 -9.99 -4.74 1.29
C PRO A 231 -9.24 -5.73 2.20
N GLU A 232 -9.96 -6.64 2.84
CA GLU A 232 -9.42 -7.69 3.70
C GLU A 232 -8.62 -8.74 2.93
N ASP A 233 -8.99 -9.06 1.68
CA ASP A 233 -8.21 -9.97 0.83
C ASP A 233 -6.79 -9.41 0.61
N VAL A 234 -6.68 -8.10 0.35
CA VAL A 234 -5.39 -7.41 0.18
C VAL A 234 -4.67 -7.30 1.54
N GLY A 235 -5.40 -6.96 2.60
CA GLY A 235 -4.88 -6.88 3.96
C GLY A 235 -4.23 -8.17 4.43
N ARG A 236 -4.87 -9.33 4.18
CA ARG A 236 -4.33 -10.65 4.51
C ARG A 236 -3.05 -10.99 3.75
N ALA A 237 -2.95 -10.58 2.49
CA ALA A 237 -1.71 -10.76 1.72
C ALA A 237 -0.55 -9.92 2.32
N VAL A 238 -0.82 -8.66 2.73
CA VAL A 238 0.16 -7.84 3.46
C VAL A 238 0.51 -8.46 4.81
N ALA A 239 -0.48 -8.99 5.55
CA ALA A 239 -0.26 -9.64 6.84
C ALA A 239 0.61 -10.90 6.72
N ALA A 240 0.48 -11.68 5.64
CA ALA A 240 1.35 -12.83 5.37
C ALA A 240 2.81 -12.41 5.18
N ILE A 241 3.06 -11.32 4.42
CA ILE A 241 4.39 -10.73 4.28
C ILE A 241 4.91 -10.25 5.64
N ALA A 242 4.07 -9.54 6.42
CA ALA A 242 4.43 -8.98 7.72
C ALA A 242 4.81 -10.07 8.74
N GLN A 243 4.23 -11.25 8.65
CA GLN A 243 4.51 -12.42 9.50
C GLN A 243 5.73 -13.25 9.05
N ASP A 244 6.50 -12.79 8.08
CA ASP A 244 7.68 -13.49 7.55
C ASP A 244 7.38 -14.84 6.88
N LEU A 245 6.20 -15.00 6.27
CA LEU A 245 5.84 -16.25 5.60
C LEU A 245 6.51 -16.42 4.22
N LEU A 246 7.21 -15.39 3.72
CA LEU A 246 7.94 -15.38 2.46
C LEU A 246 9.40 -14.93 2.66
N PRO A 247 10.19 -15.61 3.51
CA PRO A 247 11.49 -15.11 3.98
C PRO A 247 12.60 -15.16 2.91
N PHE A 248 12.40 -15.90 1.82
CA PHE A 248 13.37 -16.02 0.71
C PHE A 248 12.82 -15.45 -0.58
N SER A 249 12.06 -14.33 -0.48
CA SER A 249 11.46 -13.63 -1.63
C SER A 249 11.68 -12.13 -1.48
N THR A 250 12.19 -11.48 -2.52
CA THR A 250 12.26 -10.02 -2.63
C THR A 250 12.10 -9.61 -4.10
N GLY A 251 11.50 -8.46 -4.37
CA GLY A 251 11.11 -8.05 -5.72
C GLY A 251 9.90 -8.82 -6.25
N GLU A 252 9.27 -9.63 -5.42
CA GLU A 252 8.16 -10.50 -5.81
C GLU A 252 6.87 -9.71 -6.01
N VAL A 253 6.11 -10.14 -7.02
CA VAL A 253 4.79 -9.60 -7.36
C VAL A 253 3.71 -10.60 -6.97
N ILE A 254 2.83 -10.20 -6.06
CA ILE A 254 1.71 -11.00 -5.60
C ILE A 254 0.41 -10.42 -6.18
N ASN A 255 -0.24 -11.18 -7.07
CA ASN A 255 -1.53 -10.80 -7.62
C ASN A 255 -2.66 -11.14 -6.63
N VAL A 256 -3.43 -10.13 -6.20
CA VAL A 256 -4.62 -10.29 -5.36
C VAL A 256 -5.83 -9.86 -6.19
N ASP A 257 -6.12 -10.62 -7.23
CA ASP A 257 -6.96 -10.20 -8.36
C ASP A 257 -8.00 -11.24 -8.81
N GLY A 258 -8.20 -12.31 -8.02
CA GLY A 258 -9.14 -13.37 -8.36
C GLY A 258 -8.76 -14.19 -9.60
N GLY A 259 -7.48 -14.13 -10.01
CA GLY A 259 -6.97 -14.79 -11.21
C GLY A 259 -7.15 -13.98 -12.50
N PHE A 260 -7.44 -12.68 -12.39
CA PHE A 260 -7.58 -11.79 -13.56
C PHE A 260 -6.35 -11.80 -14.47
N HIS A 261 -5.14 -11.97 -13.93
CA HIS A 261 -3.88 -12.00 -14.67
C HIS A 261 -3.70 -13.23 -15.53
N LEU A 262 -4.48 -14.29 -15.35
CA LEU A 262 -4.35 -15.54 -16.10
C LEU A 262 -4.88 -15.37 -17.52
N ARG A 263 -4.06 -15.73 -18.49
CA ARG A 263 -4.55 -15.90 -19.86
C ARG A 263 -5.31 -17.23 -19.93
N ARG A 264 -6.55 -17.18 -20.42
CA ARG A 264 -7.40 -18.37 -20.58
C ARG A 264 -7.76 -18.56 -22.06
N LEU A 265 -7.81 -19.81 -22.47
CA LEU A 265 -8.27 -20.25 -23.80
C LEU A 265 -9.79 -20.28 -23.83
#